data_a367fc76e5e852a54d4c33c529694cd7
#
_entry.id   a367fc76e5e852a54d4c33c529694cd7
#
_cell.length_a   1.000
_cell.length_b   1.000
_cell.length_c   1.000
_cell.angle_alpha   90.00
_cell.angle_beta   90.00
_cell.angle_gamma   90.00
#
_symmetry.space_group_name_H-M   'P 1'
#
loop_
_entity.id
_entity.type
_entity.pdbx_description
1 polymer ?
#
loop_
_entity_poly.entity_id
_entity_poly.type
_entity_poly.pdbx_seq_one_letter_code
_entity_poly.pdbx_strand_id
1 'polypeptide(L)'
;LASKREFGHANLKISNQGGGLFKNIKDKTTSVWMSHGDHVTDLPEGFKIIAQSANSPIAAFFDPKKKIYGLQFHPEVTHTPQGKKILKNFVRDICNCQGLWNSKNIIDKSVAEIREKVGKDKVLLGLSGGVDSSVVAALLHKAIGDQLHCIFVDNGLLRLNEGEQVMETFGRSFGMKVVRAN
;
A
#
# COMPACT_ATOMS: atom_id res chain seq x y z
N LEU A 1 -32.00 8.66 4.32
CA LEU A 1 -31.10 9.83 4.34
C LEU A 1 -30.85 10.23 5.78
N ALA A 2 -29.60 10.37 6.18
CA ALA A 2 -29.23 10.79 7.53
C ALA A 2 -29.71 12.22 7.79
N SER A 3 -30.24 12.46 8.97
CA SER A 3 -30.67 13.81 9.40
C SER A 3 -29.47 14.74 9.69
N LYS A 4 -28.29 14.17 9.94
CA LYS A 4 -27.06 14.89 10.24
C LYS A 4 -25.89 14.27 9.47
N ARG A 5 -25.07 15.13 8.87
CA ARG A 5 -23.82 14.77 8.19
C ARG A 5 -22.64 14.96 9.11
N GLU A 6 -21.57 14.18 8.95
CA GLU A 6 -20.32 14.35 9.70
C GLU A 6 -19.15 14.51 8.76
N PHE A 7 -18.46 15.64 8.86
CA PHE A 7 -17.22 15.95 8.14
C PHE A 7 -16.21 16.51 9.13
N GLY A 8 -14.99 15.95 9.12
CA GLY A 8 -13.93 16.37 10.03
C GLY A 8 -13.83 15.52 11.29
N HIS A 9 -13.32 16.11 12.35
CA HIS A 9 -13.07 15.42 13.62
C HIS A 9 -14.37 15.07 14.34
N ALA A 10 -14.45 13.83 14.81
CA ALA A 10 -15.51 13.36 15.70
C ALA A 10 -14.92 12.52 16.85
N ASN A 11 -15.61 12.55 17.99
CA ASN A 11 -15.26 11.71 19.14
C ASN A 11 -15.98 10.36 19.01
N LEU A 12 -15.21 9.29 18.85
CA LEU A 12 -15.68 7.91 18.78
C LEU A 12 -15.70 7.31 20.18
N LYS A 13 -16.86 6.94 20.68
CA LYS A 13 -17.04 6.19 21.94
C LYS A 13 -17.01 4.70 21.64
N ILE A 14 -15.98 4.01 22.14
CA ILE A 14 -15.79 2.56 21.99
C ILE A 14 -16.60 1.84 23.08
N SER A 15 -17.54 0.99 22.70
CA SER A 15 -18.41 0.23 23.62
C SER A 15 -17.81 -1.12 24.01
N ASN A 16 -17.07 -1.77 23.08
CA ASN A 16 -16.33 -3.00 23.33
C ASN A 16 -15.14 -3.16 22.38
N GLN A 17 -14.31 -4.19 22.59
CA GLN A 17 -13.08 -4.41 21.81
C GLN A 17 -13.31 -4.90 20.36
N GLY A 18 -14.57 -5.15 19.96
CA GLY A 18 -14.91 -5.53 18.60
C GLY A 18 -14.13 -6.74 18.08
N GLY A 19 -14.13 -7.85 18.84
CA GLY A 19 -13.39 -9.04 18.42
C GLY A 19 -11.89 -8.83 18.22
N GLY A 20 -11.31 -7.81 18.85
CA GLY A 20 -9.90 -7.47 18.74
C GLY A 20 -9.58 -6.21 17.93
N LEU A 21 -10.55 -5.64 17.19
CA LEU A 21 -10.30 -4.46 16.35
C LEU A 21 -9.75 -3.26 17.15
N PHE A 22 -10.31 -3.00 18.33
CA PHE A 22 -9.88 -1.93 19.25
C PHE A 22 -8.93 -2.41 20.34
N LYS A 23 -8.31 -3.57 20.18
CA LYS A 23 -7.33 -4.11 21.11
C LYS A 23 -6.19 -3.11 21.34
N ASN A 24 -5.79 -2.95 22.62
CA ASN A 24 -4.73 -2.04 23.05
C ASN A 24 -5.03 -0.54 22.82
N ILE A 25 -6.26 -0.16 22.53
CA ILE A 25 -6.73 1.23 22.63
C ILE A 25 -7.27 1.39 24.05
N LYS A 26 -6.52 2.15 24.87
CA LYS A 26 -6.80 2.26 26.31
C LYS A 26 -7.99 3.16 26.61
N ASP A 27 -8.14 4.21 25.82
CA ASP A 27 -9.19 5.21 26.04
C ASP A 27 -10.51 4.72 25.45
N LYS A 28 -11.57 4.84 26.25
CA LYS A 28 -12.93 4.54 25.79
C LYS A 28 -13.45 5.53 24.75
N THR A 29 -12.77 6.66 24.58
CA THR A 29 -13.08 7.69 23.58
C THR A 29 -11.83 8.04 22.81
N THR A 30 -11.88 8.08 21.50
CA THR A 30 -10.77 8.48 20.63
C THR A 30 -11.26 9.40 19.52
N SER A 31 -10.39 10.31 19.07
CA SER A 31 -10.71 11.16 17.92
C SER A 31 -10.56 10.36 16.63
N VAL A 32 -11.50 10.56 15.70
CA VAL A 32 -11.50 9.96 14.37
C VAL A 32 -11.89 11.00 13.33
N TRP A 33 -11.57 10.73 12.07
CA TRP A 33 -11.98 11.55 10.94
C TRP A 33 -13.21 10.97 10.27
N MET A 34 -14.27 11.78 10.17
CA MET A 34 -15.52 11.45 9.48
C MET A 34 -15.61 12.18 8.15
N SER A 35 -16.21 11.54 7.15
CA SER A 35 -16.50 12.13 5.85
C SER A 35 -17.68 11.40 5.21
N HIS A 36 -18.90 11.70 5.71
CA HIS A 36 -20.09 11.03 5.21
C HIS A 36 -21.35 11.90 5.29
N GLY A 37 -22.23 11.72 4.31
CA GLY A 37 -23.58 12.31 4.26
C GLY A 37 -24.67 11.39 4.79
N ASP A 38 -24.45 10.08 4.76
CA ASP A 38 -25.35 9.05 5.25
C ASP A 38 -24.65 8.17 6.29
N HIS A 39 -25.41 7.52 7.15
CA HIS A 39 -24.91 6.58 8.14
C HIS A 39 -25.80 5.34 8.24
N VAL A 40 -25.25 4.27 8.80
CA VAL A 40 -25.98 3.04 9.06
C VAL A 40 -26.97 3.28 10.19
N THR A 41 -28.25 2.95 9.96
CA THR A 41 -29.32 3.07 10.96
C THR A 41 -29.65 1.73 11.60
N ASP A 42 -29.56 0.65 10.84
CA ASP A 42 -29.90 -0.70 11.26
C ASP A 42 -28.82 -1.70 10.83
N LEU A 43 -28.62 -2.74 11.65
CA LEU A 43 -27.70 -3.82 11.37
C LEU A 43 -28.43 -5.11 11.06
N PRO A 44 -27.93 -5.92 10.10
CA PRO A 44 -28.43 -7.27 9.92
C PRO A 44 -28.24 -8.15 11.17
N GLU A 45 -29.00 -9.24 11.26
CA GLU A 45 -28.87 -10.20 12.34
C GLU A 45 -27.44 -10.74 12.46
N GLY A 46 -26.94 -10.85 13.68
CA GLY A 46 -25.61 -11.33 14.01
C GLY A 46 -24.55 -10.23 14.16
N PHE A 47 -24.80 -9.03 13.62
CA PHE A 47 -23.89 -7.91 13.80
C PHE A 47 -24.03 -7.24 15.17
N LYS A 48 -22.92 -6.72 15.69
CA LYS A 48 -22.84 -6.02 16.99
C LYS A 48 -22.22 -4.65 16.82
N ILE A 49 -22.83 -3.63 17.41
CA ILE A 49 -22.24 -2.28 17.47
C ILE A 49 -21.05 -2.33 18.43
N ILE A 50 -19.93 -1.72 18.03
CA ILE A 50 -18.71 -1.67 18.81
C ILE A 50 -18.21 -0.25 19.07
N ALA A 51 -18.69 0.74 18.29
CA ALA A 51 -18.42 2.14 18.57
C ALA A 51 -19.50 3.06 17.96
N GLN A 52 -19.64 4.27 18.52
CA GLN A 52 -20.62 5.29 18.15
C GLN A 52 -19.96 6.67 18.19
N SER A 53 -20.47 7.61 17.40
CA SER A 53 -20.23 9.04 17.54
C SER A 53 -21.52 9.77 17.96
N ALA A 54 -21.44 11.08 18.17
CA ALA A 54 -22.60 11.88 18.53
C ALA A 54 -23.71 11.87 17.46
N ASN A 55 -23.32 11.76 16.17
CA ASN A 55 -24.24 11.80 15.06
C ASN A 55 -24.35 10.46 14.30
N SER A 56 -23.52 9.48 14.61
CA SER A 56 -23.55 8.13 14.05
C SER A 56 -23.69 7.08 15.15
N PRO A 57 -24.92 6.65 15.47
CA PRO A 57 -25.17 5.63 16.50
C PRO A 57 -24.49 4.29 16.20
N ILE A 58 -24.21 4.02 14.93
CA ILE A 58 -23.49 2.83 14.44
C ILE A 58 -22.25 3.29 13.68
N ALA A 59 -21.24 3.79 14.40
CA ALA A 59 -20.01 4.26 13.80
C ALA A 59 -18.99 3.12 13.56
N ALA A 60 -19.11 2.01 14.28
CA ALA A 60 -18.39 0.77 14.01
C ALA A 60 -19.19 -0.44 14.46
N PHE A 61 -19.11 -1.50 13.68
CA PHE A 61 -19.83 -2.75 13.95
C PHE A 61 -19.05 -3.96 13.44
N PHE A 62 -19.40 -5.16 13.91
CA PHE A 62 -18.80 -6.39 13.42
C PHE A 62 -19.74 -7.59 13.55
N ASP A 63 -19.53 -8.61 12.69
CA ASP A 63 -20.09 -9.95 12.84
C ASP A 63 -18.98 -10.88 13.37
N PRO A 64 -19.10 -11.41 14.60
CA PRO A 64 -18.07 -12.26 15.20
C PRO A 64 -17.92 -13.62 14.51
N LYS A 65 -18.98 -14.12 13.87
CA LYS A 65 -18.97 -15.42 13.16
C LYS A 65 -18.30 -15.31 11.79
N LYS A 66 -18.65 -14.27 11.03
CA LYS A 66 -18.16 -14.06 9.66
C LYS A 66 -16.88 -13.24 9.63
N LYS A 67 -16.44 -12.65 10.76
CA LYS A 67 -15.30 -11.71 10.84
C LYS A 67 -15.42 -10.53 9.86
N ILE A 68 -16.64 -10.01 9.68
CA ILE A 68 -16.91 -8.84 8.86
C ILE A 68 -16.93 -7.61 9.78
N TYR A 69 -16.26 -6.55 9.39
CA TYR A 69 -16.18 -5.29 10.13
C TYR A 69 -16.63 -4.14 9.26
N GLY A 70 -17.36 -3.20 9.82
CA GLY A 70 -17.73 -1.94 9.18
C GLY A 70 -17.33 -0.76 10.05
N LEU A 71 -16.76 0.25 9.40
CA LEU A 71 -16.34 1.52 10.02
C LEU A 71 -16.96 2.68 9.23
N GLN A 72 -17.52 3.65 9.93
CA GLN A 72 -18.02 4.88 9.32
C GLN A 72 -16.94 5.96 9.17
N PHE A 73 -15.88 5.86 9.98
CA PHE A 73 -14.75 6.78 9.98
C PHE A 73 -13.58 6.24 9.14
N HIS A 74 -12.62 7.11 8.84
CA HIS A 74 -11.42 6.82 8.06
C HIS A 74 -10.24 6.47 8.98
N PRO A 75 -9.89 5.19 9.15
CA PRO A 75 -8.73 4.80 9.96
C PRO A 75 -7.39 5.03 9.24
N GLU A 76 -7.40 5.20 7.92
CA GLU A 76 -6.19 5.33 7.08
C GLU A 76 -5.59 6.73 7.10
N VAL A 77 -6.37 7.76 7.48
CA VAL A 77 -5.89 9.15 7.44
C VAL A 77 -5.15 9.52 8.73
N THR A 78 -4.22 10.48 8.62
CA THR A 78 -3.42 10.98 9.75
C THR A 78 -4.25 11.62 10.86
N HIS A 79 -5.43 12.12 10.52
CA HIS A 79 -6.38 12.74 11.44
C HIS A 79 -7.10 11.75 12.36
N THR A 80 -6.92 10.43 12.16
CA THR A 80 -7.36 9.37 13.08
C THR A 80 -6.15 8.82 13.84
N PRO A 81 -5.82 9.35 15.05
CA PRO A 81 -4.56 9.05 15.73
C PRO A 81 -4.34 7.55 16.02
N GLN A 82 -5.41 6.81 16.30
CA GLN A 82 -5.34 5.36 16.54
C GLN A 82 -5.56 4.51 15.28
N GLY A 83 -5.70 5.14 14.10
CA GLY A 83 -6.05 4.47 12.85
C GLY A 83 -5.05 3.38 12.45
N LYS A 84 -3.76 3.68 12.51
CA LYS A 84 -2.69 2.69 12.26
C LYS A 84 -2.79 1.45 13.17
N LYS A 85 -3.17 1.64 14.44
CA LYS A 85 -3.34 0.54 15.39
C LYS A 85 -4.57 -0.31 15.04
N ILE A 86 -5.69 0.34 14.70
CA ILE A 86 -6.93 -0.33 14.26
C ILE A 86 -6.65 -1.18 13.02
N LEU A 87 -6.03 -0.60 12.00
CA LEU A 87 -5.66 -1.33 10.78
C LEU A 87 -4.68 -2.48 11.05
N LYS A 88 -3.70 -2.26 11.92
CA LYS A 88 -2.76 -3.32 12.33
C LYS A 88 -3.48 -4.47 13.03
N ASN A 89 -4.37 -4.18 13.98
CA ASN A 89 -5.16 -5.20 14.68
C ASN A 89 -5.99 -6.01 13.68
N PHE A 90 -6.63 -5.35 12.72
CA PHE A 90 -7.41 -6.03 11.69
C PHE A 90 -6.52 -6.96 10.84
N VAL A 91 -5.47 -6.41 10.21
CA VAL A 91 -4.64 -7.16 9.27
C VAL A 91 -3.84 -8.27 9.95
N ARG A 92 -3.25 -7.98 11.13
CA ARG A 92 -2.34 -8.92 11.80
C ARG A 92 -3.05 -9.87 12.74
N ASP A 93 -3.90 -9.34 13.61
CA ASP A 93 -4.48 -10.13 14.70
C ASP A 93 -5.77 -10.83 14.25
N ILE A 94 -6.63 -10.16 13.45
CA ILE A 94 -7.91 -10.73 13.03
C ILE A 94 -7.76 -11.56 11.75
N CYS A 95 -7.10 -11.00 10.72
CA CYS A 95 -6.88 -11.69 9.44
C CYS A 95 -5.66 -12.62 9.46
N ASN A 96 -4.81 -12.54 10.49
CA ASN A 96 -3.58 -13.33 10.65
C ASN A 96 -2.62 -13.22 9.44
N CYS A 97 -2.57 -12.05 8.79
CA CYS A 97 -1.66 -11.82 7.67
C CYS A 97 -0.21 -11.80 8.14
N GLN A 98 0.64 -12.63 7.56
CA GLN A 98 2.05 -12.80 7.96
C GLN A 98 2.94 -11.60 7.61
N GLY A 99 2.47 -10.69 6.70
CA GLY A 99 3.25 -9.53 6.25
C GLY A 99 4.47 -9.92 5.42
N LEU A 100 4.34 -10.98 4.66
CA LEU A 100 5.38 -11.46 3.75
C LEU A 100 5.53 -10.54 2.53
N TRP A 101 4.52 -9.74 2.23
CA TRP A 101 4.55 -8.75 1.16
C TRP A 101 5.28 -7.49 1.63
N ASN A 102 6.60 -7.48 1.50
CA ASN A 102 7.48 -6.35 1.77
C ASN A 102 8.51 -6.21 0.64
N SER A 103 9.12 -5.04 0.51
CA SER A 103 10.01 -4.72 -0.61
C SER A 103 11.15 -5.73 -0.77
N LYS A 104 11.75 -6.19 0.32
CA LYS A 104 12.82 -7.18 0.27
C LYS A 104 12.34 -8.52 -0.31
N ASN A 105 11.25 -9.05 0.22
CA ASN A 105 10.71 -10.33 -0.23
C ASN A 105 10.21 -10.26 -1.69
N ILE A 106 9.66 -9.12 -2.12
CA ILE A 106 9.26 -8.89 -3.50
C ILE A 106 10.50 -8.93 -4.42
N ILE A 107 11.57 -8.21 -4.05
CA ILE A 107 12.81 -8.18 -4.82
C ILE A 107 13.41 -9.58 -4.91
N ASP A 108 13.55 -10.30 -3.79
CA ASP A 108 14.15 -11.62 -3.75
C ASP A 108 13.35 -12.64 -4.58
N LYS A 109 12.02 -12.59 -4.49
CA LYS A 109 11.10 -13.41 -5.30
C LYS A 109 11.22 -13.07 -6.79
N SER A 110 11.17 -11.80 -7.16
CA SER A 110 11.29 -11.35 -8.54
C SER A 110 12.64 -11.75 -9.15
N VAL A 111 13.74 -11.62 -8.40
CA VAL A 111 15.07 -12.04 -8.83
C VAL A 111 15.12 -13.56 -9.10
N ALA A 112 14.50 -14.36 -8.23
CA ALA A 112 14.45 -15.81 -8.41
C ALA A 112 13.64 -16.20 -9.67
N GLU A 113 12.44 -15.60 -9.84
CA GLU A 113 11.57 -15.83 -11.01
C GLU A 113 12.24 -15.40 -12.32
N ILE A 114 12.95 -14.25 -12.31
CA ILE A 114 13.71 -13.78 -13.49
C ILE A 114 14.82 -14.78 -13.86
N ARG A 115 15.59 -15.26 -12.89
CA ARG A 115 16.67 -16.24 -13.12
C ARG A 115 16.14 -17.54 -13.71
N GLU A 116 15.04 -18.04 -13.15
CA GLU A 116 14.39 -19.26 -13.65
C GLU A 116 13.92 -19.09 -15.09
N LYS A 117 13.26 -17.96 -15.39
CA LYS A 117 12.67 -17.69 -16.70
C LYS A 117 13.71 -17.41 -17.77
N VAL A 118 14.77 -16.68 -17.44
CA VAL A 118 15.82 -16.28 -18.41
C VAL A 118 16.82 -17.41 -18.63
N GLY A 119 17.16 -18.15 -17.60
CA GLY A 119 18.14 -19.22 -17.69
C GLY A 119 19.52 -18.70 -18.21
N LYS A 120 19.92 -19.18 -19.40
CA LYS A 120 21.19 -18.79 -20.06
C LYS A 120 21.00 -17.75 -21.18
N ASP A 121 19.79 -17.32 -21.43
CA ASP A 121 19.48 -16.40 -22.53
C ASP A 121 19.92 -14.96 -22.21
N LYS A 122 20.05 -14.16 -23.25
CA LYS A 122 20.28 -12.70 -23.12
C LYS A 122 18.95 -11.96 -23.10
N VAL A 123 18.90 -10.89 -22.32
CA VAL A 123 17.74 -10.00 -22.22
C VAL A 123 18.08 -8.64 -22.78
N LEU A 124 17.22 -8.13 -23.65
CA LEU A 124 17.26 -6.79 -24.16
C LEU A 124 16.20 -5.93 -23.45
N LEU A 125 16.62 -4.79 -22.92
CA LEU A 125 15.75 -3.84 -22.24
C LEU A 125 15.82 -2.46 -22.89
N GLY A 126 14.68 -1.92 -23.34
CA GLY A 126 14.53 -0.51 -23.68
C GLY A 126 14.52 0.35 -22.40
N LEU A 127 15.55 1.17 -22.24
CA LEU A 127 15.69 2.03 -21.06
C LEU A 127 15.23 3.45 -21.41
N SER A 128 14.20 3.95 -20.73
CA SER A 128 13.63 5.29 -21.02
C SER A 128 14.15 6.40 -20.08
N GLY A 129 14.93 6.05 -19.06
CA GLY A 129 15.31 6.99 -17.98
C GLY A 129 14.20 7.29 -16.96
N GLY A 130 12.95 6.81 -17.19
CA GLY A 130 11.85 6.90 -16.22
C GLY A 130 11.97 5.89 -15.08
N VAL A 131 11.20 6.11 -14.01
CA VAL A 131 11.25 5.29 -12.77
C VAL A 131 11.00 3.81 -13.07
N ASP A 132 9.99 3.48 -13.85
CA ASP A 132 9.58 2.08 -14.09
C ASP A 132 10.67 1.29 -14.82
N SER A 133 11.20 1.83 -15.93
CA SER A 133 12.29 1.20 -16.66
C SER A 133 13.57 1.07 -15.83
N SER A 134 13.82 2.03 -14.92
CA SER A 134 14.95 2.01 -14.00
C SER A 134 14.84 0.90 -12.97
N VAL A 135 13.65 0.69 -12.40
CA VAL A 135 13.39 -0.41 -11.46
C VAL A 135 13.54 -1.76 -12.15
N VAL A 136 12.99 -1.89 -13.37
CA VAL A 136 13.14 -3.13 -14.17
C VAL A 136 14.61 -3.40 -14.51
N ALA A 137 15.38 -2.38 -14.92
CA ALA A 137 16.81 -2.50 -15.19
C ALA A 137 17.58 -2.99 -13.94
N ALA A 138 17.32 -2.38 -12.79
CA ALA A 138 17.97 -2.77 -11.53
C ALA A 138 17.63 -4.19 -11.09
N LEU A 139 16.38 -4.64 -11.22
CA LEU A 139 15.96 -6.01 -10.92
C LEU A 139 16.58 -7.03 -11.87
N LEU A 140 16.55 -6.75 -13.18
CA LEU A 140 17.17 -7.60 -14.19
C LEU A 140 18.67 -7.70 -13.97
N HIS A 141 19.37 -6.57 -13.77
CA HIS A 141 20.81 -6.56 -13.52
C HIS A 141 21.17 -7.37 -12.27
N LYS A 142 20.41 -7.22 -11.17
CA LYS A 142 20.58 -8.01 -9.94
C LYS A 142 20.35 -9.50 -10.17
N ALA A 143 19.43 -9.86 -11.07
CA ALA A 143 19.08 -11.25 -11.33
C ALA A 143 20.07 -11.93 -12.27
N ILE A 144 20.42 -11.30 -13.41
CA ILE A 144 21.11 -11.93 -14.55
C ILE A 144 22.41 -11.24 -14.97
N GLY A 145 22.77 -10.12 -14.33
CA GLY A 145 24.05 -9.44 -14.54
C GLY A 145 24.35 -9.15 -16.02
N ASP A 146 25.45 -9.73 -16.50
CA ASP A 146 25.97 -9.54 -17.86
C ASP A 146 25.10 -10.05 -19.01
N GLN A 147 24.07 -10.83 -18.72
CA GLN A 147 23.08 -11.26 -19.71
C GLN A 147 22.12 -10.11 -20.11
N LEU A 148 22.06 -9.04 -19.28
CA LEU A 148 21.26 -7.86 -19.56
C LEU A 148 21.98 -6.90 -20.51
N HIS A 149 21.32 -6.52 -21.60
CA HIS A 149 21.73 -5.45 -22.51
C HIS A 149 20.65 -4.38 -22.53
N CYS A 150 21.00 -3.16 -22.15
CA CYS A 150 20.10 -2.03 -22.16
C CYS A 150 20.32 -1.16 -23.41
N ILE A 151 19.24 -0.74 -24.06
CA ILE A 151 19.29 0.24 -25.15
C ILE A 151 18.55 1.49 -24.68
N PHE A 152 19.24 2.61 -24.68
CA PHE A 152 18.69 3.93 -24.44
C PHE A 152 18.56 4.68 -25.76
N VAL A 153 17.35 5.06 -26.15
CA VAL A 153 17.10 5.76 -27.41
C VAL A 153 17.01 7.25 -27.12
N ASP A 154 17.90 8.01 -27.74
CA ASP A 154 17.87 9.46 -27.74
C ASP A 154 17.24 9.96 -29.05
N ASN A 155 16.01 10.37 -28.98
CA ASN A 155 15.24 10.88 -30.12
C ASN A 155 15.32 12.39 -30.29
N GLY A 156 16.21 13.06 -29.54
CA GLY A 156 16.37 14.51 -29.57
C GLY A 156 15.30 15.32 -28.80
N LEU A 157 14.35 14.66 -28.16
CA LEU A 157 13.28 15.29 -27.38
C LEU A 157 13.45 15.08 -25.85
N LEU A 158 14.66 14.73 -25.43
CA LEU A 158 14.98 14.51 -24.03
C LEU A 158 15.09 15.83 -23.25
N ARG A 159 14.97 15.75 -21.94
CA ARG A 159 15.28 16.88 -21.06
C ARG A 159 16.78 17.21 -21.12
N LEU A 160 17.12 18.43 -20.73
CA LEU A 160 18.50 18.85 -20.67
C LEU A 160 19.35 17.86 -19.83
N ASN A 161 20.43 17.36 -20.44
CA ASN A 161 21.37 16.39 -19.85
C ASN A 161 20.77 15.03 -19.43
N GLU A 162 19.54 14.72 -19.82
CA GLU A 162 18.88 13.44 -19.43
C GLU A 162 19.64 12.23 -19.99
N GLY A 163 20.09 12.30 -21.24
CA GLY A 163 20.86 11.23 -21.86
C GLY A 163 22.18 10.95 -21.15
N GLU A 164 22.92 11.99 -20.80
CA GLU A 164 24.17 11.89 -20.03
C GLU A 164 23.94 11.31 -18.64
N GLN A 165 22.87 11.74 -17.95
CA GLN A 165 22.50 11.24 -16.63
C GLN A 165 22.15 9.75 -16.67
N VAL A 166 21.43 9.28 -17.68
CA VAL A 166 21.10 7.87 -17.86
C VAL A 166 22.36 7.04 -18.07
N MET A 167 23.26 7.49 -18.97
CA MET A 167 24.51 6.79 -19.24
C MET A 167 25.43 6.75 -18.02
N GLU A 168 25.51 7.82 -17.25
CA GLU A 168 26.29 7.87 -16.00
C GLU A 168 25.70 6.95 -14.94
N THR A 169 24.41 7.01 -14.72
CA THR A 169 23.73 6.23 -13.68
C THR A 169 23.81 4.73 -13.98
N PHE A 170 23.35 4.31 -15.13
CA PHE A 170 23.21 2.89 -15.43
C PHE A 170 24.51 2.27 -15.99
N GLY A 171 25.22 3.01 -16.83
CA GLY A 171 26.47 2.54 -17.40
C GLY A 171 27.62 2.55 -16.40
N ARG A 172 27.91 3.69 -15.78
CA ARG A 172 29.06 3.83 -14.88
C ARG A 172 28.77 3.42 -13.46
N SER A 173 27.70 3.97 -12.84
CA SER A 173 27.44 3.73 -11.42
C SER A 173 26.93 2.31 -11.15
N PHE A 174 26.04 1.78 -11.99
CA PHE A 174 25.53 0.41 -11.87
C PHE A 174 26.34 -0.63 -12.66
N GLY A 175 27.25 -0.23 -13.53
CA GLY A 175 28.07 -1.15 -14.33
C GLY A 175 27.27 -1.97 -15.36
N MET A 176 26.12 -1.47 -15.81
CA MET A 176 25.28 -2.15 -16.79
C MET A 176 25.79 -1.92 -18.22
N LYS A 177 25.54 -2.87 -19.10
CA LYS A 177 25.80 -2.72 -20.54
C LYS A 177 24.69 -1.88 -21.15
N VAL A 178 24.94 -0.58 -21.33
CA VAL A 178 24.00 0.38 -21.93
C VAL A 178 24.55 0.88 -23.26
N VAL A 179 23.75 0.76 -24.32
CA VAL A 179 24.03 1.35 -25.63
C VAL A 179 23.09 2.52 -25.85
N ARG A 180 23.63 3.70 -26.16
CA ARG A 180 22.84 4.85 -26.59
C ARG A 180 22.68 4.77 -28.12
N ALA A 181 21.45 4.77 -28.57
CA ALA A 181 21.06 4.86 -29.99
C ALA A 181 20.51 6.27 -30.23
N ASN A 182 21.02 6.94 -31.26
CA ASN A 182 20.61 8.28 -31.70
C ASN A 182 19.74 8.17 -32.93
#